data_c3b30ac182b2421c18c8dfa6b368bdee
#
_entry.id   c3b30ac182b2421c18c8dfa6b368bdee
#
_cell.length_a   1.000
_cell.length_b   1.000
_cell.length_c   1.000
_cell.angle_alpha   90.00
_cell.angle_beta   90.00
_cell.angle_gamma   90.00
#
_symmetry.space_group_name_H-M   'P 1'
#
loop_
_entity.id
_entity.type
_entity.pdbx_description
1 polymer ?
#
loop_
_entity_poly.entity_id
_entity_poly.type
_entity_poly.pdbx_seq_one_letter_code
_entity_poly.pdbx_strand_id
1 'polypeptide(L)'
;LGDVYKRQIQVIPHITDEIKRDMLYLGKKHKYDFVITEIGGTVGDIESQPFLEAIRQLKWELGKNAVCVHLTYVPYLAAAGELKTKPTQHSVKELQSIGIQPDILVLRAEHELGSGLRRKIANFCNVSPDAVVQSLDQPTIYEVPLCMQAQDLDGTILRKLGMPVGETPGLGPWRSFLDRRHKATKVINVGLVGKYDLQDAYKSILEALSQAGTYNDRKVKCHFINSEKINQNTVADMLKGMDGYVICPGFGQRGIEGKIIAAQYCREHNLPTFGILSLIHISEPTRP
;
A
#
# COMPACT_ATOMS: atom_id res chain seq x y z
N LEU A 1 10.07 -14.14 45.51
CA LEU A 1 8.83 -13.33 45.32
C LEU A 1 9.13 -11.83 45.16
N GLY A 2 10.25 -11.30 45.70
CA GLY A 2 10.59 -9.86 45.60
C GLY A 2 10.98 -9.37 44.19
N ASP A 3 11.49 -10.23 43.33
CA ASP A 3 11.96 -9.81 41.98
C ASP A 3 10.84 -9.76 40.91
N VAL A 4 9.73 -10.43 41.15
CA VAL A 4 8.60 -10.43 40.18
C VAL A 4 7.90 -9.07 40.16
N TYR A 5 7.82 -8.38 41.27
CA TYR A 5 7.19 -7.05 41.38
C TYR A 5 8.02 -5.87 40.89
N LYS A 6 9.30 -6.08 40.60
CA LYS A 6 10.19 -5.01 40.11
C LYS A 6 10.31 -4.93 38.58
N ARG A 7 9.69 -5.85 37.86
CA ARG A 7 9.67 -5.87 36.37
C ARG A 7 8.37 -5.29 35.83
N GLN A 8 8.16 -4.01 36.03
CA GLN A 8 7.07 -3.30 35.40
C GLN A 8 7.46 -2.99 33.93
N ILE A 9 6.58 -3.33 32.99
CA ILE A 9 6.71 -2.90 31.61
C ILE A 9 5.89 -1.62 31.46
N GLN A 10 6.54 -0.56 30.99
CA GLN A 10 5.94 0.74 30.73
C GLN A 10 5.98 1.00 29.22
N VAL A 11 5.04 1.77 28.70
CA VAL A 11 5.07 2.18 27.29
C VAL A 11 6.37 2.94 27.03
N ILE A 12 6.70 3.88 27.89
CA ILE A 12 7.98 4.62 27.87
C ILE A 12 8.79 4.15 29.09
N PRO A 13 10.04 3.65 28.92
CA PRO A 13 10.77 3.51 27.65
C PRO A 13 10.63 2.14 26.97
N HIS A 14 10.09 1.11 27.63
CA HIS A 14 10.28 -0.28 27.20
C HIS A 14 9.72 -0.56 25.80
N ILE A 15 8.48 -0.15 25.51
CA ILE A 15 7.84 -0.36 24.19
C ILE A 15 8.41 0.61 23.16
N THR A 16 8.59 1.87 23.54
CA THR A 16 9.12 2.89 22.61
C THR A 16 10.55 2.60 22.20
N ASP A 17 11.41 2.11 23.10
CA ASP A 17 12.79 1.76 22.77
C ASP A 17 12.87 0.55 21.83
N GLU A 18 11.97 -0.44 22.01
CA GLU A 18 11.85 -1.58 21.12
C GLU A 18 11.45 -1.14 19.71
N ILE A 19 10.41 -0.30 19.58
CA ILE A 19 9.97 0.26 18.32
C ILE A 19 11.10 1.05 17.62
N LYS A 20 11.79 1.93 18.37
CA LYS A 20 12.92 2.71 17.83
C LYS A 20 14.07 1.79 17.39
N ARG A 21 14.36 0.75 18.16
CA ARG A 21 15.39 -0.23 17.81
C ARG A 21 15.07 -0.90 16.46
N ASP A 22 13.83 -1.33 16.27
CA ASP A 22 13.41 -2.00 15.06
C ASP A 22 13.44 -1.07 13.84
N MET A 23 13.00 0.19 14.00
CA MET A 23 13.10 1.20 12.94
C MET A 23 14.56 1.47 12.52
N LEU A 24 15.48 1.49 13.47
CA LEU A 24 16.90 1.74 13.20
C LEU A 24 17.67 0.49 12.77
N TYR A 25 17.11 -0.70 12.99
CA TYR A 25 17.80 -1.97 12.78
C TYR A 25 18.27 -2.17 11.34
N LEU A 26 17.41 -1.88 10.37
CA LEU A 26 17.72 -2.08 8.94
C LEU A 26 18.89 -1.19 8.49
N GLY A 27 18.88 0.07 8.89
CA GLY A 27 19.97 1.00 8.59
C GLY A 27 21.30 0.56 9.18
N LYS A 28 21.29 0.12 10.46
CA LYS A 28 22.49 -0.38 11.15
C LYS A 28 23.02 -1.69 10.54
N LYS A 29 22.12 -2.64 10.27
CA LYS A 29 22.49 -3.97 9.78
C LYS A 29 23.01 -3.95 8.34
N HIS A 30 22.35 -3.19 7.47
CA HIS A 30 22.61 -3.24 6.03
C HIS A 30 23.31 -1.97 5.50
N LYS A 31 23.58 -0.98 6.37
CA LYS A 31 24.20 0.31 6.01
C LYS A 31 23.43 1.03 4.90
N TYR A 32 22.10 0.99 4.95
CA TYR A 32 21.27 1.72 4.01
C TYR A 32 21.40 3.23 4.22
N ASP A 33 21.43 3.98 3.12
CA ASP A 33 21.44 5.45 3.16
C ASP A 33 20.11 6.01 3.66
N PHE A 34 19.00 5.32 3.35
CA PHE A 34 17.65 5.69 3.74
C PHE A 34 16.89 4.50 4.33
N VAL A 35 16.15 4.76 5.39
CA VAL A 35 15.14 3.84 5.93
C VAL A 35 13.81 4.57 5.92
N ILE A 36 12.84 4.01 5.21
CA ILE A 36 11.48 4.54 5.14
C ILE A 36 10.59 3.68 6.04
N THR A 37 10.01 4.30 7.05
CA THR A 37 9.10 3.62 7.98
C THR A 37 7.69 4.19 7.80
N GLU A 38 6.74 3.32 7.51
CA GLU A 38 5.33 3.66 7.49
C GLU A 38 4.69 3.40 8.86
N ILE A 39 3.94 4.38 9.35
CA ILE A 39 3.08 4.22 10.52
C ILE A 39 1.64 4.16 10.03
N GLY A 40 1.03 3.00 10.19
CA GLY A 40 -0.34 2.75 9.78
C GLY A 40 -1.36 3.37 10.75
N GLY A 41 -2.60 3.45 10.27
CA GLY A 41 -3.73 4.00 11.01
C GLY A 41 -3.86 5.52 10.89
N THR A 42 -4.95 6.04 11.47
CA THR A 42 -5.21 7.48 11.55
C THR A 42 -4.52 8.06 12.77
N VAL A 43 -3.96 9.27 12.64
CA VAL A 43 -3.39 9.97 13.82
C VAL A 43 -4.50 10.20 14.85
N GLY A 44 -4.24 9.76 16.09
CA GLY A 44 -5.22 9.75 17.18
C GLY A 44 -5.79 8.36 17.49
N ASP A 45 -5.60 7.38 16.62
CA ASP A 45 -6.00 6.00 16.91
C ASP A 45 -5.18 5.43 18.07
N ILE A 46 -5.85 4.74 18.98
CA ILE A 46 -5.25 4.23 20.21
C ILE A 46 -4.11 3.23 19.92
N GLU A 47 -4.26 2.43 18.88
CA GLU A 47 -3.28 1.42 18.47
C GLU A 47 -1.97 2.04 17.95
N SER A 48 -2.03 3.24 17.38
CA SER A 48 -0.86 3.92 16.83
C SER A 48 -0.09 4.77 17.85
N GLN A 49 -0.67 5.05 19.01
CA GLN A 49 -0.06 5.94 20.02
C GLN A 49 1.37 5.56 20.45
N PRO A 50 1.70 4.30 20.75
CA PRO A 50 3.08 3.93 21.12
C PRO A 50 4.08 4.18 19.99
N PHE A 51 3.65 3.98 18.73
CA PHE A 51 4.49 4.26 17.55
C PHE A 51 4.70 5.74 17.35
N LEU A 52 3.67 6.56 17.51
CA LEU A 52 3.77 8.02 17.42
C LEU A 52 4.69 8.58 18.52
N GLU A 53 4.57 8.06 19.74
CA GLU A 53 5.48 8.44 20.82
C GLU A 53 6.95 8.05 20.52
N ALA A 54 7.17 6.85 19.97
CA ALA A 54 8.51 6.42 19.55
C ALA A 54 9.08 7.33 18.44
N ILE A 55 8.25 7.73 17.45
CA ILE A 55 8.66 8.66 16.39
C ILE A 55 8.99 10.04 16.97
N ARG A 56 8.17 10.54 17.90
CA ARG A 56 8.44 11.82 18.55
C ARG A 56 9.82 11.84 19.19
N GLN A 57 10.15 10.76 19.93
CA GLN A 57 11.47 10.61 20.56
C GLN A 57 12.56 10.48 19.49
N LEU A 58 12.36 9.60 18.50
CA LEU A 58 13.33 9.33 17.45
C LEU A 58 13.64 10.58 16.61
N LYS A 59 12.61 11.38 16.30
CA LYS A 59 12.77 12.64 15.57
C LYS A 59 13.61 13.64 16.36
N TRP A 60 13.44 13.68 17.68
CA TRP A 60 14.25 14.51 18.57
C TRP A 60 15.70 14.00 18.65
N GLU A 61 15.89 12.69 18.80
CA GLU A 61 17.21 12.05 18.89
C GLU A 61 18.04 12.19 17.61
N LEU A 62 17.40 12.03 16.44
CA LEU A 62 18.06 12.09 15.13
C LEU A 62 18.15 13.50 14.54
N GLY A 63 17.35 14.43 15.04
CA GLY A 63 17.30 15.81 14.56
C GLY A 63 17.06 15.90 13.06
N LYS A 64 17.97 16.54 12.33
CA LYS A 64 17.86 16.71 10.86
C LYS A 64 17.93 15.40 10.06
N ASN A 65 18.34 14.29 10.66
CA ASN A 65 18.41 12.99 9.99
C ASN A 65 17.07 12.23 10.03
N ALA A 66 16.01 12.85 10.54
CA ALA A 66 14.66 12.30 10.53
C ALA A 66 13.67 13.31 9.94
N VAL A 67 12.99 12.92 8.88
CA VAL A 67 11.94 13.71 8.21
C VAL A 67 10.59 13.04 8.42
N CYS A 68 9.62 13.80 8.86
CA CYS A 68 8.23 13.36 9.00
C CYS A 68 7.41 13.84 7.79
N VAL A 69 6.99 12.88 6.98
CA VAL A 69 6.05 13.09 5.87
C VAL A 69 4.67 12.69 6.34
N HIS A 70 3.75 13.64 6.40
CA HIS A 70 2.39 13.39 6.85
C HIS A 70 1.41 13.36 5.67
N LEU A 71 0.78 12.20 5.48
CA LEU A 71 -0.25 12.01 4.47
C LEU A 71 -1.62 12.39 5.03
N THR A 72 -2.34 13.27 4.33
CA THR A 72 -3.68 13.71 4.72
C THR A 72 -4.65 13.66 3.55
N TYR A 73 -5.93 13.77 3.85
CA TYR A 73 -6.99 13.78 2.85
C TYR A 73 -7.66 15.14 2.75
N VAL A 74 -7.84 15.62 1.52
CA VAL A 74 -8.58 16.84 1.19
C VAL A 74 -9.83 16.44 0.40
N PRO A 75 -10.98 16.21 1.07
CA PRO A 75 -12.19 15.77 0.39
C PRO A 75 -12.78 16.86 -0.48
N TYR A 76 -13.34 16.45 -1.61
CA TYR A 76 -14.19 17.27 -2.44
C TYR A 76 -15.65 17.05 -2.05
N LEU A 77 -16.36 18.14 -1.74
CA LEU A 77 -17.80 18.10 -1.46
C LEU A 77 -18.57 18.45 -2.74
N ALA A 78 -19.03 17.44 -3.45
CA ALA A 78 -19.75 17.62 -4.70
C ALA A 78 -20.96 18.55 -4.59
N ALA A 79 -21.71 18.48 -3.49
CA ALA A 79 -22.86 19.34 -3.24
C ALA A 79 -22.50 20.84 -3.09
N ALA A 80 -21.28 21.14 -2.64
CA ALA A 80 -20.78 22.50 -2.45
C ALA A 80 -19.82 22.95 -3.58
N GLY A 81 -19.39 22.02 -4.44
CA GLY A 81 -18.44 22.30 -5.50
C GLY A 81 -17.05 22.72 -5.02
N GLU A 82 -16.62 22.28 -3.83
CA GLU A 82 -15.39 22.78 -3.23
C GLU A 82 -14.58 21.72 -2.47
N LEU A 83 -13.27 21.91 -2.42
CA LEU A 83 -12.33 21.13 -1.60
C LEU A 83 -12.34 21.65 -0.15
N LYS A 84 -12.37 20.73 0.81
CA LYS A 84 -12.36 21.04 2.24
C LYS A 84 -11.00 20.80 2.87
N THR A 85 -10.37 21.83 3.39
CA THR A 85 -9.05 21.77 4.05
C THR A 85 -9.10 21.46 5.54
N LYS A 86 -10.29 21.51 6.15
CA LYS A 86 -10.45 21.29 7.59
C LYS A 86 -9.96 19.89 8.05
N PRO A 87 -10.27 18.78 7.36
CA PRO A 87 -9.78 17.47 7.76
C PRO A 87 -8.24 17.41 7.84
N THR A 88 -7.55 17.95 6.84
CA THR A 88 -6.08 18.08 6.86
C THR A 88 -5.60 18.90 8.06
N GLN A 89 -6.21 20.05 8.31
CA GLN A 89 -5.83 20.91 9.45
C GLN A 89 -6.03 20.20 10.78
N HIS A 90 -7.11 19.43 10.94
CA HIS A 90 -7.38 18.65 12.15
C HIS A 90 -6.34 17.54 12.33
N SER A 91 -6.05 16.77 11.27
CA SER A 91 -5.07 15.69 11.30
C SER A 91 -3.68 16.21 11.70
N VAL A 92 -3.26 17.35 11.13
CA VAL A 92 -1.96 17.96 11.50
C VAL A 92 -1.97 18.49 12.92
N LYS A 93 -3.06 19.10 13.38
CA LYS A 93 -3.15 19.55 14.78
C LYS A 93 -3.09 18.40 15.78
N GLU A 94 -3.73 17.28 15.47
CA GLU A 94 -3.66 16.09 16.29
C GLU A 94 -2.21 15.57 16.37
N LEU A 95 -1.50 15.51 15.24
CA LEU A 95 -0.08 15.14 15.22
C LEU A 95 0.79 16.11 16.04
N GLN A 96 0.53 17.41 15.91
CA GLN A 96 1.23 18.46 16.69
C GLN A 96 0.93 18.35 18.18
N SER A 97 -0.28 17.95 18.58
CA SER A 97 -0.63 17.78 20.01
C SER A 97 0.17 16.67 20.68
N ILE A 98 0.64 15.68 19.92
CA ILE A 98 1.54 14.62 20.36
C ILE A 98 3.01 15.10 20.40
N GLY A 99 3.29 16.30 19.87
CA GLY A 99 4.64 16.87 19.81
C GLY A 99 5.41 16.57 18.52
N ILE A 100 4.73 16.16 17.46
CA ILE A 100 5.34 15.91 16.15
C ILE A 100 4.94 17.02 15.18
N GLN A 101 5.91 17.82 14.73
CA GLN A 101 5.74 18.75 13.63
C GLN A 101 6.06 18.02 12.32
N PRO A 102 5.11 17.91 11.36
CA PRO A 102 5.43 17.38 10.04
C PRO A 102 6.36 18.33 9.28
N ASP A 103 7.30 17.76 8.54
CA ASP A 103 8.22 18.52 7.69
C ASP A 103 7.66 18.71 6.28
N ILE A 104 6.88 17.72 5.84
CA ILE A 104 6.26 17.67 4.50
C ILE A 104 4.82 17.19 4.65
N LEU A 105 3.92 17.78 3.88
CA LEU A 105 2.53 17.33 3.75
C LEU A 105 2.31 16.76 2.36
N VAL A 106 1.75 15.56 2.30
CA VAL A 106 1.24 14.95 1.08
C VAL A 106 -0.29 14.95 1.15
N LEU A 107 -0.92 15.73 0.28
CA LEU A 107 -2.35 15.95 0.27
C LEU A 107 -3.02 15.04 -0.76
N ARG A 108 -3.65 13.97 -0.31
CA ARG A 108 -4.47 13.14 -1.19
C ARG A 108 -5.77 13.85 -1.51
N ALA A 109 -6.08 13.97 -2.80
CA ALA A 109 -7.29 14.63 -3.27
C ALA A 109 -7.75 14.08 -4.62
N GLU A 110 -9.05 14.16 -4.89
CA GLU A 110 -9.66 13.84 -6.19
C GLU A 110 -9.40 14.92 -7.23
N HIS A 111 -9.40 16.18 -6.80
CA HIS A 111 -9.27 17.37 -7.64
C HIS A 111 -8.03 18.17 -7.29
N GLU A 112 -7.50 18.85 -8.29
CA GLU A 112 -6.32 19.70 -8.12
C GLU A 112 -6.56 20.83 -7.12
N LEU A 113 -5.59 21.01 -6.21
CA LEU A 113 -5.56 22.12 -5.26
C LEU A 113 -4.84 23.30 -5.90
N GLY A 114 -5.55 24.39 -6.10
CA GLY A 114 -4.94 25.65 -6.53
C GLY A 114 -3.87 26.15 -5.55
N SER A 115 -2.91 26.93 -6.05
CA SER A 115 -1.78 27.46 -5.27
C SER A 115 -2.19 28.21 -4.00
N GLY A 116 -3.30 28.96 -4.05
CA GLY A 116 -3.86 29.67 -2.89
C GLY A 116 -4.29 28.71 -1.77
N LEU A 117 -4.91 27.59 -2.13
CA LEU A 117 -5.38 26.59 -1.16
C LEU A 117 -4.19 25.84 -0.52
N ARG A 118 -3.19 25.49 -1.31
CA ARG A 118 -1.94 24.87 -0.80
C ARG A 118 -1.22 25.81 0.15
N ARG A 119 -1.08 27.09 -0.19
CA ARG A 119 -0.48 28.10 0.69
C ARG A 119 -1.27 28.27 1.99
N LYS A 120 -2.60 28.25 1.93
CA LYS A 120 -3.46 28.28 3.11
C LYS A 120 -3.19 27.09 4.04
N ILE A 121 -3.10 25.87 3.49
CA ILE A 121 -2.76 24.66 4.27
C ILE A 121 -1.37 24.79 4.87
N ALA A 122 -0.38 25.19 4.09
CA ALA A 122 0.99 25.41 4.55
C ALA A 122 1.05 26.32 5.79
N ASN A 123 0.37 27.45 5.73
CA ASN A 123 0.32 28.42 6.84
C ASN A 123 -0.37 27.85 8.09
N PHE A 124 -1.51 27.15 7.92
CA PHE A 124 -2.20 26.53 9.06
C PHE A 124 -1.42 25.39 9.73
N CYS A 125 -0.61 24.71 8.97
CA CYS A 125 0.12 23.53 9.43
C CYS A 125 1.59 23.81 9.79
N ASN A 126 2.04 25.06 9.69
CA ASN A 126 3.43 25.47 9.91
C ASN A 126 4.42 24.66 9.06
N VAL A 127 4.08 24.44 7.78
CA VAL A 127 4.91 23.76 6.80
C VAL A 127 5.26 24.73 5.69
N SER A 128 6.46 24.66 5.16
CA SER A 128 6.89 25.47 4.03
C SER A 128 6.01 25.21 2.79
N PRO A 129 5.59 26.23 2.03
CA PRO A 129 4.72 26.03 0.86
C PRO A 129 5.25 25.08 -0.19
N ASP A 130 6.57 24.97 -0.37
CA ASP A 130 7.26 24.04 -1.25
C ASP A 130 7.25 22.60 -0.72
N ALA A 131 6.99 22.41 0.56
CA ALA A 131 6.84 21.09 1.19
C ALA A 131 5.37 20.63 1.28
N VAL A 132 4.46 21.26 0.55
CA VAL A 132 3.06 20.84 0.43
C VAL A 132 2.82 20.28 -0.96
N VAL A 133 2.82 18.96 -1.05
CA VAL A 133 2.70 18.18 -2.28
C VAL A 133 1.30 17.60 -2.37
N GLN A 134 0.69 17.59 -3.56
CA GLN A 134 -0.61 16.96 -3.76
C GLN A 134 -0.46 15.58 -4.41
N SER A 135 -1.18 14.60 -3.89
CA SER A 135 -1.33 13.27 -4.46
C SER A 135 -2.73 13.14 -5.02
N LEU A 136 -2.87 13.46 -6.30
CA LEU A 136 -4.15 13.33 -7.00
C LEU A 136 -4.43 11.86 -7.31
N ASP A 137 -5.71 11.51 -7.32
CA ASP A 137 -6.14 10.19 -7.74
C ASP A 137 -5.70 9.93 -9.19
N GLN A 138 -5.05 8.80 -9.42
CA GLN A 138 -4.49 8.41 -10.70
C GLN A 138 -5.21 7.17 -11.25
N PRO A 139 -5.27 6.98 -12.57
CA PRO A 139 -5.84 5.76 -13.17
C PRO A 139 -5.19 4.47 -12.66
N THR A 140 -3.95 4.55 -12.22
CA THR A 140 -3.21 3.46 -11.59
C THR A 140 -2.21 3.98 -10.55
N ILE A 141 -2.02 3.21 -9.48
CA ILE A 141 -1.03 3.54 -8.44
C ILE A 141 0.40 3.68 -9.00
N TYR A 142 0.67 3.07 -10.14
CA TYR A 142 1.98 3.15 -10.81
C TYR A 142 2.29 4.52 -11.42
N GLU A 143 1.31 5.41 -11.56
CA GLU A 143 1.50 6.80 -12.00
C GLU A 143 1.88 7.74 -10.85
N VAL A 144 1.57 7.36 -9.62
CA VAL A 144 1.82 8.19 -8.42
C VAL A 144 3.29 8.60 -8.29
N PRO A 145 4.30 7.73 -8.49
CA PRO A 145 5.71 8.15 -8.41
C PRO A 145 6.06 9.29 -9.37
N LEU A 146 5.49 9.28 -10.58
CA LEU A 146 5.72 10.36 -11.56
C LEU A 146 5.07 11.68 -11.12
N CYS A 147 3.88 11.61 -10.52
CA CYS A 147 3.21 12.76 -9.94
C CYS A 147 4.01 13.37 -8.78
N MET A 148 4.60 12.53 -7.93
CA MET A 148 5.44 12.99 -6.81
C MET A 148 6.73 13.62 -7.31
N GLN A 149 7.39 12.99 -8.30
CA GLN A 149 8.60 13.52 -8.92
C GLN A 149 8.35 14.87 -9.60
N ALA A 150 7.23 15.01 -10.31
CA ALA A 150 6.87 16.26 -10.98
C ALA A 150 6.70 17.45 -10.01
N GLN A 151 6.47 17.17 -8.72
CA GLN A 151 6.34 18.15 -7.65
C GLN A 151 7.59 18.23 -6.77
N ASP A 152 8.69 17.58 -7.19
CA ASP A 152 9.99 17.61 -6.51
C ASP A 152 9.93 17.12 -5.04
N LEU A 153 9.13 16.08 -4.78
CA LEU A 153 9.03 15.51 -3.43
C LEU A 153 10.35 14.92 -2.95
N ASP A 154 11.04 14.19 -3.81
CA ASP A 154 12.35 13.60 -3.56
C ASP A 154 13.41 14.68 -3.26
N GLY A 155 13.52 15.72 -4.09
CA GLY A 155 14.39 16.85 -3.82
C GLY A 155 14.05 17.60 -2.53
N THR A 156 12.76 17.73 -2.22
CA THR A 156 12.30 18.36 -0.97
C THR A 156 12.70 17.53 0.25
N ILE A 157 12.59 16.19 0.18
CA ILE A 157 13.06 15.29 1.26
C ILE A 157 14.57 15.45 1.47
N LEU A 158 15.35 15.42 0.38
CA LEU A 158 16.82 15.57 0.48
C LEU A 158 17.20 16.91 1.10
N ARG A 159 16.59 18.01 0.70
CA ARG A 159 16.80 19.34 1.31
C ARG A 159 16.48 19.36 2.80
N LYS A 160 15.37 18.72 3.21
CA LYS A 160 14.99 18.62 4.63
C LYS A 160 16.00 17.80 5.45
N LEU A 161 16.60 16.78 4.84
CA LEU A 161 17.68 15.99 5.42
C LEU A 161 19.06 16.70 5.39
N GLY A 162 19.13 17.86 4.75
CA GLY A 162 20.40 18.58 4.56
C GLY A 162 21.36 17.84 3.60
N MET A 163 20.84 17.03 2.72
CA MET A 163 21.59 16.27 1.72
C MET A 163 21.66 17.05 0.39
N PRO A 164 22.71 16.82 -0.42
CA PRO A 164 22.77 17.43 -1.73
C PRO A 164 21.66 16.91 -2.64
N VAL A 165 21.00 17.82 -3.35
CA VAL A 165 20.04 17.47 -4.39
C VAL A 165 20.82 17.34 -5.69
N GLY A 166 20.94 16.12 -6.20
CA GLY A 166 21.56 15.82 -7.48
C GLY A 166 20.60 16.02 -8.65
N GLU A 167 20.97 15.45 -9.79
CA GLU A 167 20.06 15.39 -10.93
C GLU A 167 18.82 14.56 -10.61
N THR A 168 17.67 15.00 -11.13
CA THR A 168 16.42 14.26 -10.97
C THR A 168 16.55 12.84 -11.52
N PRO A 169 16.27 11.80 -10.73
CA PRO A 169 16.41 10.42 -11.17
C PRO A 169 15.60 10.15 -12.45
N GLY A 170 16.25 9.57 -13.45
CA GLY A 170 15.58 9.15 -14.67
C GLY A 170 14.75 7.90 -14.39
N LEU A 171 13.42 8.03 -14.27
CA LEU A 171 12.50 6.89 -14.12
C LEU A 171 12.23 6.18 -15.47
N GLY A 172 13.24 6.02 -16.32
CA GLY A 172 13.12 5.44 -17.65
C GLY A 172 12.46 4.08 -17.69
N PRO A 173 12.94 3.07 -16.93
CA PRO A 173 12.30 1.75 -16.87
C PRO A 173 10.86 1.82 -16.37
N TRP A 174 10.56 2.69 -15.40
CA TRP A 174 9.22 2.89 -14.86
C TRP A 174 8.27 3.51 -15.90
N ARG A 175 8.73 4.54 -16.63
CA ARG A 175 7.97 5.15 -17.73
C ARG A 175 7.70 4.13 -18.85
N SER A 176 8.71 3.33 -19.21
CA SER A 176 8.54 2.26 -20.20
C SER A 176 7.50 1.22 -19.76
N PHE A 177 7.47 0.86 -18.48
CA PHE A 177 6.43 -0.01 -17.92
C PHE A 177 5.02 0.60 -18.07
N LEU A 178 4.87 1.88 -17.74
CA LEU A 178 3.60 2.59 -17.89
C LEU A 178 3.17 2.70 -19.35
N ASP A 179 4.09 3.00 -20.26
CA ASP A 179 3.83 3.06 -21.69
C ASP A 179 3.32 1.73 -22.23
N ARG A 180 3.92 0.61 -21.82
CA ARG A 180 3.43 -0.74 -22.17
C ARG A 180 2.04 -0.98 -21.63
N ARG A 181 1.80 -0.61 -20.36
CA ARG A 181 0.49 -0.74 -19.71
C ARG A 181 -0.61 0.03 -20.47
N HIS A 182 -0.33 1.25 -20.90
CA HIS A 182 -1.27 2.08 -21.64
C HIS A 182 -1.53 1.55 -23.06
N LYS A 183 -0.49 1.06 -23.75
CA LYS A 183 -0.57 0.52 -25.10
C LYS A 183 -1.24 -0.85 -25.18
N ALA A 184 -1.30 -1.59 -24.06
CA ALA A 184 -1.95 -2.91 -24.05
C ALA A 184 -3.45 -2.79 -24.36
N THR A 185 -3.91 -3.44 -25.44
CA THR A 185 -5.31 -3.43 -25.86
C THR A 185 -5.97 -4.80 -25.74
N LYS A 186 -5.20 -5.88 -25.89
CA LYS A 186 -5.72 -7.24 -25.80
C LYS A 186 -6.01 -7.62 -24.35
N VAL A 187 -7.21 -8.11 -24.10
CA VAL A 187 -7.69 -8.50 -22.77
C VAL A 187 -7.51 -9.99 -22.57
N ILE A 188 -7.06 -10.38 -21.36
CA ILE A 188 -7.06 -11.76 -20.86
C ILE A 188 -7.97 -11.78 -19.63
N ASN A 189 -8.91 -12.73 -19.60
CA ASN A 189 -9.82 -12.94 -18.48
C ASN A 189 -9.30 -14.04 -17.59
N VAL A 190 -9.03 -13.74 -16.32
CA VAL A 190 -8.49 -14.69 -15.35
C VAL A 190 -9.49 -14.91 -14.21
N GLY A 191 -9.90 -16.16 -14.03
CA GLY A 191 -10.76 -16.56 -12.92
C GLY A 191 -9.95 -16.72 -11.63
N LEU A 192 -10.33 -16.02 -10.56
CA LEU A 192 -9.76 -16.15 -9.24
C LEU A 192 -10.68 -17.01 -8.37
N VAL A 193 -10.36 -18.28 -8.24
CA VAL A 193 -11.17 -19.24 -7.46
C VAL A 193 -10.77 -19.13 -6.00
N GLY A 194 -11.62 -18.55 -5.19
CA GLY A 194 -11.32 -18.26 -3.78
C GLY A 194 -12.57 -18.21 -2.91
N LYS A 195 -12.37 -18.12 -1.60
CA LYS A 195 -13.45 -18.06 -0.62
C LYS A 195 -13.73 -16.68 -0.05
N TYR A 196 -12.90 -15.69 -0.39
CA TYR A 196 -13.05 -14.33 0.08
C TYR A 196 -13.60 -13.45 -1.03
N ASP A 197 -14.65 -12.70 -0.74
CA ASP A 197 -15.28 -11.78 -1.70
C ASP A 197 -14.63 -10.38 -1.69
N LEU A 198 -13.71 -10.12 -0.76
CA LEU A 198 -13.01 -8.84 -0.63
C LEU A 198 -11.80 -8.79 -1.54
N GLN A 199 -11.69 -7.73 -2.35
CA GLN A 199 -10.52 -7.49 -3.21
C GLN A 199 -9.21 -7.42 -2.43
N ASP A 200 -9.24 -6.88 -1.22
CA ASP A 200 -8.06 -6.74 -0.36
C ASP A 200 -7.46 -8.09 0.03
N ALA A 201 -8.27 -9.14 0.15
CA ALA A 201 -7.79 -10.48 0.49
C ALA A 201 -6.82 -11.06 -0.55
N TYR A 202 -6.90 -10.60 -1.80
CA TYR A 202 -6.08 -11.09 -2.91
C TYR A 202 -5.30 -9.97 -3.60
N LYS A 203 -5.04 -8.85 -2.91
CA LYS A 203 -4.41 -7.66 -3.47
C LYS A 203 -3.09 -7.96 -4.18
N SER A 204 -2.20 -8.72 -3.55
CA SER A 204 -0.90 -9.11 -4.15
C SER A 204 -1.06 -9.95 -5.42
N ILE A 205 -2.07 -10.82 -5.48
CA ILE A 205 -2.37 -11.64 -6.67
C ILE A 205 -2.87 -10.74 -7.80
N LEU A 206 -3.78 -9.82 -7.51
CA LEU A 206 -4.30 -8.86 -8.48
C LEU A 206 -3.17 -8.00 -9.06
N GLU A 207 -2.29 -7.48 -8.20
CA GLU A 207 -1.15 -6.68 -8.65
C GLU A 207 -0.14 -7.52 -9.47
N ALA A 208 0.17 -8.74 -9.04
CA ALA A 208 1.06 -9.64 -9.78
C ALA A 208 0.52 -9.95 -11.18
N LEU A 209 -0.78 -10.25 -11.29
CA LEU A 209 -1.45 -10.49 -12.58
C LEU A 209 -1.45 -9.24 -13.46
N SER A 210 -1.70 -8.08 -12.87
CA SER A 210 -1.67 -6.78 -13.55
C SER A 210 -0.28 -6.48 -14.12
N GLN A 211 0.77 -6.70 -13.33
CA GLN A 211 2.16 -6.52 -13.76
C GLN A 211 2.55 -7.53 -14.85
N ALA A 212 2.24 -8.82 -14.66
CA ALA A 212 2.49 -9.85 -15.65
C ALA A 212 1.79 -9.55 -16.98
N GLY A 213 0.54 -9.06 -16.91
CA GLY A 213 -0.19 -8.60 -18.07
C GLY A 213 0.55 -7.49 -18.82
N THR A 214 1.02 -6.48 -18.08
CA THR A 214 1.81 -5.37 -18.66
C THR A 214 3.07 -5.85 -19.35
N TYR A 215 3.81 -6.78 -18.71
CA TYR A 215 5.02 -7.36 -19.31
C TYR A 215 4.75 -8.19 -20.59
N ASN A 216 3.54 -8.70 -20.75
CA ASN A 216 3.11 -9.46 -21.91
C ASN A 216 2.22 -8.66 -22.89
N ASP A 217 2.18 -7.33 -22.74
CA ASP A 217 1.37 -6.41 -23.55
C ASP A 217 -0.12 -6.79 -23.56
N ARG A 218 -0.64 -7.17 -22.39
CA ARG A 218 -2.03 -7.57 -22.16
C ARG A 218 -2.65 -6.81 -21.00
N LYS A 219 -3.97 -6.61 -21.06
CA LYS A 219 -4.78 -6.18 -19.92
C LYS A 219 -5.39 -7.41 -19.27
N VAL A 220 -5.08 -7.67 -18.02
CA VAL A 220 -5.70 -8.76 -17.28
C VAL A 220 -6.95 -8.24 -16.58
N LYS A 221 -8.09 -8.90 -16.85
CA LYS A 221 -9.34 -8.75 -16.10
C LYS A 221 -9.48 -9.94 -15.15
N CYS A 222 -9.52 -9.66 -13.86
CA CYS A 222 -9.72 -10.68 -12.84
C CYS A 222 -11.19 -10.81 -12.50
N HIS A 223 -11.70 -12.04 -12.47
CA HIS A 223 -13.07 -12.40 -12.14
C HIS A 223 -13.09 -13.28 -10.90
N PHE A 224 -13.71 -12.80 -9.82
CA PHE A 224 -13.82 -13.56 -8.58
C PHE A 224 -14.87 -14.67 -8.71
N ILE A 225 -14.47 -15.89 -8.40
CA ILE A 225 -15.30 -17.09 -8.43
C ILE A 225 -15.32 -17.67 -7.03
N ASN A 226 -16.47 -17.60 -6.36
CA ASN A 226 -16.62 -18.10 -5.00
C ASN A 226 -16.56 -19.63 -4.97
N SER A 227 -15.49 -20.17 -4.36
CA SER A 227 -15.26 -21.61 -4.28
C SER A 227 -16.32 -22.37 -3.47
N GLU A 228 -17.04 -21.70 -2.56
CA GLU A 228 -18.11 -22.35 -1.79
C GLU A 228 -19.33 -22.69 -2.64
N LYS A 229 -19.50 -22.02 -3.78
CA LYS A 229 -20.62 -22.24 -4.72
C LYS A 229 -20.30 -23.26 -5.80
N ILE A 230 -19.03 -23.70 -5.90
CA ILE A 230 -18.58 -24.66 -6.91
C ILE A 230 -18.91 -26.08 -6.43
N ASN A 231 -19.60 -26.83 -7.26
CA ASN A 231 -19.85 -28.26 -7.13
C ASN A 231 -19.84 -28.92 -8.53
N GLN A 232 -20.00 -30.23 -8.61
CA GLN A 232 -19.94 -30.98 -9.87
C GLN A 232 -20.95 -30.49 -10.93
N ASN A 233 -22.10 -29.94 -10.51
CA ASN A 233 -23.13 -29.45 -11.39
C ASN A 233 -22.93 -28.00 -11.85
N THR A 234 -22.19 -27.19 -11.05
CA THR A 234 -22.03 -25.74 -11.30
C THR A 234 -20.67 -25.37 -11.87
N VAL A 235 -19.69 -26.25 -11.77
CA VAL A 235 -18.27 -25.94 -12.12
C VAL A 235 -18.13 -25.48 -13.57
N ALA A 236 -18.77 -26.14 -14.53
CA ALA A 236 -18.68 -25.82 -15.94
C ALA A 236 -19.19 -24.41 -16.24
N ASP A 237 -20.34 -24.02 -15.66
CA ASP A 237 -20.93 -22.71 -15.86
C ASP A 237 -20.15 -21.61 -15.13
N MET A 238 -19.71 -21.89 -13.92
CA MET A 238 -18.96 -20.91 -13.10
C MET A 238 -17.57 -20.59 -13.63
N LEU A 239 -16.96 -21.56 -14.32
CA LEU A 239 -15.62 -21.39 -14.91
C LEU A 239 -15.66 -20.99 -16.39
N LYS A 240 -16.84 -20.75 -16.96
CA LYS A 240 -16.98 -20.43 -18.36
C LYS A 240 -16.40 -19.07 -18.75
N GLY A 241 -15.71 -19.00 -19.89
CA GLY A 241 -15.30 -17.74 -20.52
C GLY A 241 -14.04 -17.10 -19.96
N MET A 242 -13.23 -17.85 -19.21
CA MET A 242 -11.91 -17.42 -18.73
C MET A 242 -10.80 -18.03 -19.60
N ASP A 243 -9.73 -17.27 -19.77
CA ASP A 243 -8.51 -17.70 -20.46
C ASP A 243 -7.56 -18.51 -19.56
N GLY A 244 -7.72 -18.39 -18.25
CA GLY A 244 -6.94 -19.11 -17.24
C GLY A 244 -7.48 -18.89 -15.83
N TYR A 245 -6.94 -19.65 -14.88
CA TYR A 245 -7.42 -19.65 -13.51
C TYR A 245 -6.29 -19.55 -12.49
N VAL A 246 -6.54 -18.85 -11.40
CA VAL A 246 -5.73 -18.89 -10.19
C VAL A 246 -6.58 -19.45 -9.06
N ILE A 247 -6.15 -20.58 -8.50
CA ILE A 247 -6.73 -21.12 -7.29
C ILE A 247 -6.08 -20.42 -6.10
N CYS A 248 -6.84 -19.51 -5.49
CA CYS A 248 -6.33 -18.60 -4.48
C CYS A 248 -6.07 -19.28 -3.13
N PRO A 249 -5.14 -18.77 -2.32
CA PRO A 249 -4.87 -19.30 -0.98
C PRO A 249 -6.04 -19.08 -0.04
N GLY A 250 -6.02 -19.72 1.13
CA GLY A 250 -6.98 -19.52 2.20
C GLY A 250 -6.92 -20.64 3.22
N PHE A 251 -6.92 -20.29 4.51
CA PHE A 251 -6.87 -21.24 5.62
C PHE A 251 -8.23 -21.84 5.95
N GLY A 252 -8.20 -23.02 6.58
CA GLY A 252 -9.40 -23.72 7.05
C GLY A 252 -10.19 -24.40 5.93
N GLN A 253 -11.19 -25.18 6.31
CA GLN A 253 -11.87 -26.12 5.39
C GLN A 253 -12.90 -25.46 4.47
N ARG A 254 -13.35 -24.26 4.77
CA ARG A 254 -14.37 -23.54 4.00
C ARG A 254 -13.93 -23.34 2.54
N GLY A 255 -14.73 -23.81 1.59
CA GLY A 255 -14.50 -23.64 0.16
C GLY A 255 -13.38 -24.54 -0.43
N ILE A 256 -12.82 -25.49 0.32
CA ILE A 256 -11.78 -26.41 -0.18
C ILE A 256 -12.33 -27.33 -1.28
N GLU A 257 -13.49 -27.97 -1.03
CA GLU A 257 -14.08 -28.89 -2.02
C GLU A 257 -14.30 -28.24 -3.38
N GLY A 258 -14.81 -27.01 -3.38
CA GLY A 258 -14.98 -26.24 -4.63
C GLY A 258 -13.67 -25.93 -5.34
N LYS A 259 -12.59 -25.70 -4.60
CA LYS A 259 -11.25 -25.50 -5.19
C LYS A 259 -10.71 -26.78 -5.81
N ILE A 260 -10.92 -27.93 -5.16
CA ILE A 260 -10.53 -29.26 -5.67
C ILE A 260 -11.28 -29.54 -6.96
N ILE A 261 -12.61 -29.35 -6.96
CA ILE A 261 -13.47 -29.56 -8.14
C ILE A 261 -13.03 -28.63 -9.28
N ALA A 262 -12.76 -27.34 -8.99
CA ALA A 262 -12.29 -26.40 -10.01
C ALA A 262 -10.93 -26.81 -10.58
N ALA A 263 -9.98 -27.21 -9.74
CA ALA A 263 -8.65 -27.69 -10.17
C ALA A 263 -8.76 -28.96 -11.03
N GLN A 264 -9.61 -29.90 -10.63
CA GLN A 264 -9.89 -31.12 -11.40
C GLN A 264 -10.49 -30.76 -12.77
N TYR A 265 -11.52 -29.96 -12.79
CA TYR A 265 -12.17 -29.50 -14.03
C TYR A 265 -11.19 -28.82 -14.97
N CYS A 266 -10.37 -27.91 -14.48
CA CYS A 266 -9.35 -27.24 -15.28
C CYS A 266 -8.34 -28.22 -15.88
N ARG A 267 -7.88 -29.20 -15.10
CA ARG A 267 -6.96 -30.24 -15.59
C ARG A 267 -7.60 -31.11 -16.67
N GLU A 268 -8.82 -31.56 -16.46
CA GLU A 268 -9.53 -32.43 -17.40
C GLU A 268 -9.86 -31.74 -18.74
N HIS A 269 -10.02 -30.40 -18.71
CA HIS A 269 -10.32 -29.58 -19.88
C HIS A 269 -9.11 -28.83 -20.45
N ASN A 270 -7.87 -29.14 -19.96
CA ASN A 270 -6.62 -28.48 -20.38
C ASN A 270 -6.66 -26.95 -20.25
N LEU A 271 -7.31 -26.42 -19.21
CA LEU A 271 -7.38 -24.99 -18.94
C LEU A 271 -6.16 -24.53 -18.15
N PRO A 272 -5.48 -23.43 -18.55
CA PRO A 272 -4.33 -22.91 -17.83
C PRO A 272 -4.69 -22.59 -16.37
N THR A 273 -3.98 -23.21 -15.43
CA THR A 273 -4.32 -23.08 -14.00
C THR A 273 -3.05 -22.98 -13.16
N PHE A 274 -3.07 -22.06 -12.20
CA PHE A 274 -2.03 -21.86 -11.23
C PHE A 274 -2.59 -21.92 -9.81
N GLY A 275 -2.03 -22.80 -8.97
CA GLY A 275 -2.41 -22.96 -7.55
C GLY A 275 -1.42 -22.26 -6.64
N ILE A 276 -1.91 -21.61 -5.57
CA ILE A 276 -1.08 -20.92 -4.58
C ILE A 276 -1.21 -21.59 -3.21
N LEU A 277 -0.07 -21.84 -2.53
CA LEU A 277 0.06 -22.39 -1.18
C LEU A 277 -0.56 -23.80 -0.99
N SER A 278 -1.48 -23.93 -0.04
CA SER A 278 -2.02 -25.23 0.46
C SER A 278 -2.62 -26.11 -0.62
N LEU A 279 -2.92 -25.57 -1.78
CA LEU A 279 -3.38 -26.39 -2.90
C LEU A 279 -2.32 -27.32 -3.46
N ILE A 280 -1.05 -27.01 -3.30
CA ILE A 280 0.06 -27.89 -3.68
C ILE A 280 -0.06 -29.24 -2.95
N HIS A 281 -0.51 -29.24 -1.70
CA HIS A 281 -0.69 -30.45 -0.90
C HIS A 281 -2.02 -31.18 -1.15
N ILE A 282 -3.03 -30.47 -1.69
CA ILE A 282 -4.37 -31.01 -1.91
C ILE A 282 -4.55 -31.49 -3.35
N SER A 283 -3.88 -30.84 -4.29
CA SER A 283 -4.04 -31.07 -5.73
C SER A 283 -2.83 -31.77 -6.39
N GLU A 284 -1.81 -32.17 -5.64
CA GLU A 284 -0.78 -33.04 -6.21
C GLU A 284 -1.43 -34.39 -6.52
N PRO A 285 -1.78 -34.65 -7.78
CA PRO A 285 -2.00 -36.02 -8.17
C PRO A 285 -0.63 -36.71 -8.09
N THR A 286 -0.58 -37.80 -7.41
CA THR A 286 0.45 -38.78 -7.53
C THR A 286 1.19 -38.62 -8.86
N ARG A 287 2.43 -38.11 -8.79
CA ARG A 287 3.36 -38.30 -9.91
C ARG A 287 3.45 -39.79 -10.17
N PRO A 288 3.29 -40.28 -11.43
CA PRO A 288 3.54 -41.66 -11.75
C PRO A 288 4.97 -42.04 -11.42
#